data_e81ebc9270a8fc93cf66a7e2c894f782
#
_entry.id   e81ebc9270a8fc93cf66a7e2c894f782
#
_cell.length_a   1.000
_cell.length_b   1.000
_cell.length_c   1.000
_cell.angle_alpha   90.00
_cell.angle_beta   90.00
_cell.angle_gamma   90.00
#
_symmetry.space_group_name_H-M   'P 1'
#
loop_
_entity.id
_entity.type
_entity.pdbx_description
1 polymer ?
#
loop_
_entity_poly.entity_id
_entity_poly.type
_entity_poly.pdbx_seq_one_letter_code
_entity_poly.pdbx_strand_id
1 'polypeptide(L)'
;MIDFTAEHDLGDRTSGRPAVAFMSALFAGGWIWEHPYRRLEAAGWPVLRTHEAICALDRQVAGSIEQLGDALLRACDAAGVQDVIVCANSLGGLVAIDLAGRHPDRVRGIVVSGAPGLTADPDVGLSFDRRGSVRPFGDEFGERMVAALFHSGRSFFSDERMSEVGEMLRRPESMVSMARSIKATRRYAVRPALDKVRCPSLYVWGRHDRMTPVDPWLELLADYPDNEVLVVEQSGHIPMVERAEEYTGVLESFVTRCAGALA
;
A
#
# COMPACT_ATOMS: atom_id res chain seq x y z
N MET A 1 -20.12 -8.78 -6.03
CA MET A 1 -18.87 -8.82 -5.23
C MET A 1 -17.93 -7.84 -5.91
N ILE A 2 -17.51 -6.81 -5.19
CA ILE A 2 -16.52 -5.84 -5.72
C ILE A 2 -15.14 -6.35 -5.31
N ASP A 3 -14.33 -6.74 -6.28
CA ASP A 3 -12.92 -7.11 -6.17
C ASP A 3 -12.06 -5.98 -6.72
N PHE A 4 -10.75 -6.08 -6.69
CA PHE A 4 -9.91 -5.11 -7.37
C PHE A 4 -10.15 -5.12 -8.87
N THR A 5 -10.39 -3.94 -9.43
CA THR A 5 -10.17 -3.69 -10.86
C THR A 5 -8.81 -3.05 -11.05
N ALA A 6 -8.20 -3.26 -12.20
CA ALA A 6 -6.85 -2.78 -12.45
C ALA A 6 -6.74 -2.14 -13.83
N GLU A 7 -6.06 -0.99 -13.86
CA GLU A 7 -5.45 -0.45 -15.06
C GLU A 7 -4.09 -1.11 -15.25
N HIS A 8 -3.73 -1.45 -16.48
CA HIS A 8 -2.42 -2.01 -16.76
C HIS A 8 -1.91 -1.62 -18.14
N ASP A 9 -0.61 -1.42 -18.25
CA ASP A 9 0.15 -1.45 -19.47
C ASP A 9 1.26 -2.49 -19.33
N LEU A 10 1.20 -3.54 -20.09
CA LEU A 10 2.15 -4.65 -20.01
C LEU A 10 3.32 -4.50 -20.98
N GLY A 11 3.36 -3.41 -21.76
CA GLY A 11 4.47 -3.09 -22.65
C GLY A 11 4.93 -4.28 -23.50
N ASP A 12 6.24 -4.40 -23.65
CA ASP A 12 6.84 -5.56 -24.33
C ASP A 12 6.90 -6.79 -23.40
N ARG A 13 5.94 -7.68 -23.54
CA ARG A 13 5.84 -8.94 -22.78
C ARG A 13 7.00 -9.91 -23.06
N THR A 14 7.78 -9.69 -24.11
CA THR A 14 8.95 -10.52 -24.44
C THR A 14 10.18 -10.10 -23.64
N SER A 15 10.13 -9.00 -22.93
CA SER A 15 11.23 -8.47 -22.11
C SER A 15 11.64 -9.39 -20.95
N GLY A 16 10.78 -10.34 -20.54
CA GLY A 16 11.00 -11.20 -19.38
C GLY A 16 10.99 -10.44 -18.03
N ARG A 17 10.65 -9.14 -18.02
CA ARG A 17 10.59 -8.34 -16.79
C ARG A 17 9.35 -8.69 -15.96
N PRO A 18 9.46 -8.76 -14.62
CA PRO A 18 8.29 -8.84 -13.77
C PRO A 18 7.46 -7.55 -13.89
N ALA A 19 6.14 -7.65 -13.77
CA ALA A 19 5.29 -6.47 -13.73
C ALA A 19 5.39 -5.76 -12.37
N VAL A 20 5.33 -4.43 -12.38
CA VAL A 20 5.23 -3.65 -11.15
C VAL A 20 3.77 -3.42 -10.81
N ALA A 21 3.28 -4.08 -9.76
CA ALA A 21 1.90 -4.02 -9.33
C ALA A 21 1.73 -3.02 -8.17
N PHE A 22 0.99 -1.96 -8.40
CA PHE A 22 0.67 -0.93 -7.42
C PHE A 22 -0.65 -1.23 -6.73
N MET A 23 -0.59 -1.49 -5.43
CA MET A 23 -1.76 -1.79 -4.62
C MET A 23 -2.23 -0.57 -3.83
N SER A 24 -3.54 -0.33 -3.87
CA SER A 24 -4.21 0.74 -3.14
C SER A 24 -4.11 0.56 -1.61
N ALA A 25 -4.33 1.66 -0.87
CA ALA A 25 -4.38 1.70 0.59
C ALA A 25 -5.81 1.55 1.12
N LEU A 26 -5.98 1.59 2.45
CA LEU A 26 -7.30 1.41 3.09
C LEU A 26 -8.32 2.46 2.63
N PHE A 27 -7.93 3.74 2.55
CA PHE A 27 -8.79 4.87 2.19
C PHE A 27 -8.43 5.55 0.88
N ALA A 28 -7.30 5.19 0.30
CA ALA A 28 -6.80 5.78 -0.94
C ALA A 28 -6.74 4.73 -2.04
N GLY A 29 -7.41 5.00 -3.14
CA GLY A 29 -7.36 4.18 -4.35
C GLY A 29 -6.06 4.37 -5.12
N GLY A 30 -6.01 3.84 -6.34
CA GLY A 30 -4.82 3.82 -7.18
C GLY A 30 -4.21 5.18 -7.53
N TRP A 31 -4.92 6.28 -7.28
CA TRP A 31 -4.44 7.62 -7.58
C TRP A 31 -3.14 8.01 -6.85
N ILE A 32 -2.87 7.40 -5.68
CA ILE A 32 -1.61 7.66 -4.95
C ILE A 32 -0.38 7.21 -5.73
N TRP A 33 -0.58 6.32 -6.68
CA TRP A 33 0.46 5.73 -7.52
C TRP A 33 0.56 6.38 -8.92
N GLU A 34 -0.20 7.45 -9.20
CA GLU A 34 -0.25 8.06 -10.55
C GLU A 34 1.14 8.39 -11.08
N HIS A 35 1.96 9.07 -10.27
CA HIS A 35 3.29 9.48 -10.72
C HIS A 35 4.23 8.28 -10.93
N PRO A 36 4.44 7.35 -9.96
CA PRO A 36 5.28 6.17 -10.17
C PRO A 36 4.78 5.27 -11.31
N TYR A 37 3.46 5.10 -11.43
CA TYR A 37 2.85 4.31 -12.49
C TYR A 37 3.22 4.88 -13.87
N ARG A 38 2.94 6.17 -14.13
CA ARG A 38 3.21 6.82 -15.42
C ARG A 38 4.70 6.86 -15.75
N ARG A 39 5.53 7.04 -14.74
CA ARG A 39 6.98 7.08 -14.94
C ARG A 39 7.54 5.72 -15.36
N LEU A 40 7.13 4.63 -14.71
CA LEU A 40 7.54 3.28 -15.08
C LEU A 40 6.93 2.84 -16.41
N GLU A 41 5.65 3.17 -16.67
CA GLU A 41 5.00 2.98 -17.98
C GLU A 41 5.82 3.61 -19.10
N ALA A 42 6.17 4.89 -18.96
CA ALA A 42 6.98 5.63 -19.95
C ALA A 42 8.40 5.05 -20.12
N ALA A 43 8.95 4.40 -19.09
CA ALA A 43 10.22 3.68 -19.12
C ALA A 43 10.10 2.23 -19.69
N GLY A 44 8.91 1.85 -20.18
CA GLY A 44 8.64 0.55 -20.78
C GLY A 44 8.58 -0.62 -19.81
N TRP A 45 8.28 -0.35 -18.52
CA TRP A 45 8.02 -1.40 -17.55
C TRP A 45 6.60 -1.93 -17.71
N PRO A 46 6.38 -3.26 -17.60
CA PRO A 46 5.05 -3.80 -17.39
C PRO A 46 4.51 -3.27 -16.05
N VAL A 47 3.37 -2.58 -16.07
CA VAL A 47 2.78 -1.96 -14.88
C VAL A 47 1.32 -2.34 -14.74
N LEU A 48 0.87 -2.47 -13.49
CA LEU A 48 -0.52 -2.72 -13.11
C LEU A 48 -0.84 -1.87 -11.88
N ARG A 49 -2.03 -1.25 -11.84
CA ARG A 49 -2.48 -0.43 -10.72
C ARG A 49 -3.92 -0.76 -10.37
N THR A 50 -4.19 -1.10 -9.11
CA THR A 50 -5.56 -1.28 -8.62
C THR A 50 -6.26 0.07 -8.47
N HIS A 51 -7.56 0.13 -8.72
CA HIS A 51 -8.34 1.38 -8.66
C HIS A 51 -8.97 1.62 -7.30
N GLU A 52 -9.60 0.58 -6.74
CA GLU A 52 -10.41 0.72 -5.53
C GLU A 52 -9.54 0.87 -4.29
N ALA A 53 -9.98 1.74 -3.35
CA ALA A 53 -9.48 1.69 -1.98
C ALA A 53 -9.93 0.38 -1.31
N ILE A 54 -9.12 -0.18 -0.42
CA ILE A 54 -9.41 -1.46 0.23
C ILE A 54 -10.77 -1.46 0.95
N CYS A 55 -11.17 -0.34 1.57
CA CYS A 55 -12.46 -0.25 2.24
C CYS A 55 -13.67 -0.19 1.29
N ALA A 56 -13.45 0.02 -0.02
CA ALA A 56 -14.51 -0.05 -1.03
C ALA A 56 -14.75 -1.48 -1.54
N LEU A 57 -13.87 -2.42 -1.24
CA LEU A 57 -14.00 -3.82 -1.65
C LEU A 57 -15.11 -4.55 -0.87
N ASP A 58 -15.55 -5.67 -1.44
CA ASP A 58 -16.47 -6.56 -0.74
C ASP A 58 -15.89 -7.00 0.62
N ARG A 59 -16.75 -7.08 1.62
CA ARG A 59 -16.38 -7.48 2.97
C ARG A 59 -15.70 -8.85 3.07
N GLN A 60 -15.90 -9.72 2.09
CA GLN A 60 -15.22 -11.02 2.05
C GLN A 60 -13.78 -10.85 1.59
N VAL A 61 -13.53 -9.99 0.61
CA VAL A 61 -12.18 -9.65 0.13
C VAL A 61 -11.40 -8.89 1.22
N ALA A 62 -12.03 -7.90 1.86
CA ALA A 62 -11.44 -7.10 2.94
C ALA A 62 -11.36 -7.83 4.30
N GLY A 63 -11.59 -9.15 4.33
CA GLY A 63 -11.72 -9.93 5.57
C GLY A 63 -10.42 -10.29 6.27
N SER A 64 -9.34 -10.44 5.53
CA SER A 64 -8.00 -10.75 6.04
C SER A 64 -6.92 -10.23 5.10
N ILE A 65 -5.68 -10.19 5.58
CA ILE A 65 -4.51 -9.80 4.77
C ILE A 65 -4.32 -10.79 3.61
N GLU A 66 -4.48 -12.07 3.86
CA GLU A 66 -4.37 -13.14 2.86
C GLU A 66 -5.40 -12.98 1.73
N GLN A 67 -6.66 -12.71 2.08
CA GLN A 67 -7.73 -12.52 1.08
C GLN A 67 -7.49 -11.30 0.19
N LEU A 68 -6.95 -10.22 0.76
CA LEU A 68 -6.53 -9.04 -0.01
C LEU A 68 -5.38 -9.37 -0.96
N GLY A 69 -4.41 -10.15 -0.52
CA GLY A 69 -3.32 -10.61 -1.37
C GLY A 69 -3.80 -11.49 -2.51
N ASP A 70 -4.67 -12.45 -2.22
CA ASP A 70 -5.27 -13.32 -3.23
C ASP A 70 -6.10 -12.52 -4.26
N ALA A 71 -6.75 -11.44 -3.83
CA ALA A 71 -7.47 -10.53 -4.72
C ALA A 71 -6.52 -9.78 -5.67
N LEU A 72 -5.38 -9.31 -5.17
CA LEU A 72 -4.35 -8.69 -6.02
C LEU A 72 -3.80 -9.69 -7.05
N LEU A 73 -3.50 -10.94 -6.63
CA LEU A 73 -3.03 -11.96 -7.57
C LEU A 73 -4.08 -12.30 -8.63
N ARG A 74 -5.37 -12.35 -8.26
CA ARG A 74 -6.44 -12.52 -9.28
C ARG A 74 -6.46 -11.39 -10.30
N ALA A 75 -6.25 -10.14 -9.87
CA ALA A 75 -6.15 -9.00 -10.80
C ALA A 75 -4.91 -9.14 -11.72
N CYS A 76 -3.78 -9.59 -11.18
CA CYS A 76 -2.59 -9.90 -11.97
C CYS A 76 -2.85 -11.04 -12.97
N ASP A 77 -3.48 -12.12 -12.54
CA ASP A 77 -3.79 -13.28 -13.39
C ASP A 77 -4.76 -12.90 -14.53
N ALA A 78 -5.77 -12.06 -14.22
CA ALA A 78 -6.69 -11.53 -15.22
C ALA A 78 -6.00 -10.67 -16.29
N ALA A 79 -4.93 -9.96 -15.91
CA ALA A 79 -4.05 -9.22 -16.82
C ALA A 79 -3.00 -10.11 -17.52
N GLY A 80 -2.91 -11.40 -17.17
CA GLY A 80 -1.91 -12.34 -17.70
C GLY A 80 -0.49 -12.09 -17.15
N VAL A 81 -0.39 -11.56 -15.95
CA VAL A 81 0.88 -11.27 -15.23
C VAL A 81 1.20 -12.46 -14.32
N GLN A 82 2.37 -13.06 -14.51
CA GLN A 82 2.85 -14.19 -13.69
C GLN A 82 3.79 -13.71 -12.58
N ASP A 83 4.79 -12.92 -12.91
CA ASP A 83 5.79 -12.43 -11.96
C ASP A 83 5.54 -10.97 -11.63
N VAL A 84 5.55 -10.65 -10.32
CA VAL A 84 5.23 -9.29 -9.86
C VAL A 84 6.27 -8.74 -8.89
N ILE A 85 6.52 -7.43 -8.96
CA ILE A 85 7.07 -6.63 -7.87
C ILE A 85 5.89 -5.86 -7.28
N VAL A 86 5.59 -6.08 -6.01
CA VAL A 86 4.43 -5.47 -5.37
C VAL A 86 4.82 -4.18 -4.66
N CYS A 87 4.28 -3.05 -5.14
CA CYS A 87 4.42 -1.74 -4.50
C CYS A 87 3.15 -1.41 -3.73
N ALA A 88 3.24 -1.24 -2.42
CA ALA A 88 2.07 -1.10 -1.59
C ALA A 88 2.25 -0.10 -0.43
N ASN A 89 1.15 0.59 -0.09
CA ASN A 89 1.14 1.59 0.98
C ASN A 89 0.15 1.19 2.09
N SER A 90 0.47 1.58 3.31
CA SER A 90 -0.39 1.40 4.48
C SER A 90 -0.75 -0.08 4.70
N LEU A 91 -2.02 -0.41 4.85
CA LEU A 91 -2.48 -1.79 4.98
C LEU A 91 -2.03 -2.68 3.81
N GLY A 92 -1.96 -2.11 2.60
CA GLY A 92 -1.38 -2.79 1.44
C GLY A 92 0.06 -3.26 1.65
N GLY A 93 0.84 -2.55 2.47
CA GLY A 93 2.21 -2.97 2.82
C GLY A 93 2.26 -4.30 3.57
N LEU A 94 1.29 -4.56 4.47
CA LEU A 94 1.16 -5.89 5.10
C LEU A 94 0.78 -6.96 4.09
N VAL A 95 -0.06 -6.61 3.11
CA VAL A 95 -0.43 -7.52 2.02
C VAL A 95 0.78 -7.89 1.17
N ALA A 96 1.65 -6.92 0.84
CA ALA A 96 2.87 -7.18 0.09
C ALA A 96 3.81 -8.15 0.84
N ILE A 97 4.00 -7.94 2.14
CA ILE A 97 4.80 -8.83 3.01
C ILE A 97 4.20 -10.24 3.04
N ASP A 98 2.88 -10.35 3.23
CA ASP A 98 2.18 -11.63 3.26
C ASP A 98 2.31 -12.39 1.94
N LEU A 99 2.09 -11.70 0.82
CA LEU A 99 2.22 -12.28 -0.52
C LEU A 99 3.63 -12.79 -0.78
N ALA A 100 4.66 -12.00 -0.45
CA ALA A 100 6.05 -12.40 -0.63
C ALA A 100 6.41 -13.67 0.15
N GLY A 101 5.84 -13.82 1.36
CA GLY A 101 6.04 -15.01 2.18
C GLY A 101 5.24 -16.24 1.73
N ARG A 102 4.04 -16.06 1.17
CA ARG A 102 3.16 -17.16 0.72
C ARG A 102 3.40 -17.60 -0.72
N HIS A 103 3.83 -16.67 -1.58
CA HIS A 103 3.98 -16.87 -3.02
C HIS A 103 5.37 -16.44 -3.52
N PRO A 104 6.47 -17.03 -2.98
CA PRO A 104 7.84 -16.65 -3.34
C PRO A 104 8.18 -16.95 -4.81
N ASP A 105 7.42 -17.82 -5.45
CA ASP A 105 7.48 -18.16 -6.87
C ASP A 105 6.83 -17.10 -7.78
N ARG A 106 6.00 -16.22 -7.24
CA ARG A 106 5.26 -15.17 -7.96
C ARG A 106 5.80 -13.77 -7.66
N VAL A 107 6.22 -13.52 -6.40
CA VAL A 107 6.65 -12.20 -5.94
C VAL A 107 8.15 -12.07 -6.04
N ARG A 108 8.61 -11.22 -6.96
CA ARG A 108 10.04 -10.99 -7.27
C ARG A 108 10.66 -9.83 -6.49
N GLY A 109 9.86 -9.06 -5.80
CA GLY A 109 10.28 -7.98 -4.92
C GLY A 109 9.09 -7.29 -4.27
N ILE A 110 9.31 -6.59 -3.18
CA ILE A 110 8.28 -5.77 -2.52
C ILE A 110 8.80 -4.36 -2.22
N VAL A 111 7.92 -3.38 -2.38
CA VAL A 111 8.14 -2.01 -1.92
C VAL A 111 7.03 -1.65 -0.95
N VAL A 112 7.39 -1.41 0.30
CA VAL A 112 6.46 -1.20 1.41
C VAL A 112 6.60 0.22 1.93
N SER A 113 5.47 0.93 2.05
CA SER A 113 5.42 2.28 2.62
C SER A 113 4.33 2.38 3.66
N GLY A 114 4.62 2.97 4.83
CA GLY A 114 3.60 3.28 5.83
C GLY A 114 2.81 2.08 6.35
N ALA A 115 3.38 0.88 6.42
CA ALA A 115 2.65 -0.31 6.87
C ALA A 115 2.33 -0.23 8.37
N PRO A 116 1.10 -0.59 8.80
CA PRO A 116 0.70 -0.66 10.21
C PRO A 116 1.21 -1.96 10.89
N GLY A 117 0.79 -2.19 12.14
CA GLY A 117 0.91 -3.51 12.80
C GLY A 117 2.01 -3.63 13.85
N LEU A 118 2.85 -2.60 14.05
CA LEU A 118 3.91 -2.61 15.06
C LEU A 118 3.56 -1.82 16.33
N THR A 119 2.61 -0.88 16.24
CA THR A 119 2.18 -0.12 17.42
C THR A 119 0.97 -0.77 18.08
N ALA A 120 1.08 -1.02 19.38
CA ALA A 120 -0.02 -1.53 20.20
C ALA A 120 -1.04 -0.43 20.56
N ASP A 121 -0.72 0.84 20.28
CA ASP A 121 -1.58 1.96 20.63
C ASP A 121 -2.76 2.05 19.64
N PRO A 122 -4.00 1.76 20.10
CA PRO A 122 -5.18 1.88 19.24
C PRO A 122 -5.50 3.32 18.85
N ASP A 123 -4.87 4.30 19.47
CA ASP A 123 -5.10 5.74 19.25
C ASP A 123 -4.15 6.33 18.19
N VAL A 124 -3.15 5.58 17.74
CA VAL A 124 -2.28 6.00 16.64
C VAL A 124 -3.01 5.78 15.32
N GLY A 125 -3.42 6.86 14.68
CA GLY A 125 -3.99 6.92 13.34
C GLY A 125 -5.50 7.12 13.29
N LEU A 126 -6.33 6.28 13.88
CA LEU A 126 -7.79 6.40 13.88
C LEU A 126 -8.34 6.00 15.25
N SER A 127 -8.66 6.98 16.09
CA SER A 127 -9.36 6.74 17.35
C SER A 127 -10.82 6.37 17.07
N PHE A 128 -11.14 5.08 17.19
CA PHE A 128 -12.53 4.66 17.37
C PHE A 128 -12.91 4.88 18.84
N ASP A 129 -14.12 5.33 19.10
CA ASP A 129 -14.59 5.43 20.47
C ASP A 129 -14.51 4.05 21.15
N ARG A 130 -14.46 4.03 22.50
CA ARG A 130 -14.37 2.78 23.28
C ARG A 130 -15.49 1.77 23.01
N ARG A 131 -16.53 2.16 22.28
CA ARG A 131 -17.70 1.34 21.91
C ARG A 131 -17.60 0.78 20.49
N GLY A 132 -16.50 1.10 19.74
CA GLY A 132 -16.34 0.68 18.35
C GLY A 132 -17.34 1.37 17.41
N SER A 133 -18.02 2.40 17.87
CA SER A 133 -18.93 3.19 17.04
C SER A 133 -18.09 4.16 16.25
N VAL A 134 -18.07 3.98 14.95
CA VAL A 134 -17.59 5.02 14.05
C VAL A 134 -18.65 6.12 14.07
N ARG A 135 -18.32 7.28 14.65
CA ARG A 135 -19.19 8.43 14.49
C ARG A 135 -19.30 8.73 13.00
N PRO A 136 -20.49 9.10 12.49
CA PRO A 136 -20.60 9.52 11.11
C PRO A 136 -19.52 10.56 10.83
N PHE A 137 -18.74 10.35 9.80
CA PHE A 137 -17.63 11.22 9.43
C PHE A 137 -18.18 12.61 9.12
N GLY A 138 -18.00 13.55 10.04
CA GLY A 138 -18.26 14.97 9.80
C GLY A 138 -17.04 15.59 9.08
N ASP A 139 -17.19 16.84 8.66
CA ASP A 139 -16.15 17.61 7.95
C ASP A 139 -14.82 17.63 8.71
N GLU A 140 -14.84 17.63 10.04
CA GLU A 140 -13.65 17.54 10.90
C GLU A 140 -12.87 16.22 10.72
N PHE A 141 -13.51 15.12 10.35
CA PHE A 141 -12.79 13.84 10.15
C PHE A 141 -11.91 13.91 8.92
N GLY A 142 -12.42 14.46 7.82
CA GLY A 142 -11.66 14.63 6.59
C GLY A 142 -10.41 15.47 6.82
N GLU A 143 -10.55 16.60 7.51
CA GLU A 143 -9.41 17.49 7.83
C GLU A 143 -8.37 16.79 8.72
N ARG A 144 -8.81 16.07 9.76
CA ARG A 144 -7.90 15.30 10.63
C ARG A 144 -7.18 14.20 9.88
N MET A 145 -7.89 13.50 8.97
CA MET A 145 -7.29 12.46 8.13
C MET A 145 -6.21 13.04 7.20
N VAL A 146 -6.50 14.16 6.54
CA VAL A 146 -5.52 14.85 5.69
C VAL A 146 -4.30 15.30 6.51
N ALA A 147 -4.52 15.87 7.68
CA ALA A 147 -3.44 16.29 8.58
C ALA A 147 -2.59 15.12 9.10
N ALA A 148 -3.17 13.92 9.18
CA ALA A 148 -2.45 12.71 9.57
C ALA A 148 -1.69 12.08 8.40
N LEU A 149 -2.26 12.14 7.19
CA LEU A 149 -1.68 11.54 5.99
C LEU A 149 -0.52 12.34 5.41
N PHE A 150 -0.58 13.69 5.45
CA PHE A 150 0.38 14.56 4.77
C PHE A 150 1.18 15.40 5.77
N HIS A 151 2.48 15.51 5.52
CA HIS A 151 3.35 16.45 6.22
C HIS A 151 3.04 17.90 5.82
N SER A 152 2.90 18.14 4.52
CA SER A 152 2.69 19.46 3.92
C SER A 152 1.20 19.90 3.92
N GLY A 153 0.33 19.15 4.61
CA GLY A 153 -1.09 19.47 4.73
C GLY A 153 -1.88 19.24 3.44
N ARG A 154 -2.92 20.06 3.22
CA ARG A 154 -3.97 19.84 2.23
C ARG A 154 -3.57 20.01 0.76
N SER A 155 -2.38 20.51 0.44
CA SER A 155 -1.95 20.85 -0.93
C SER A 155 -1.98 19.68 -1.92
N PHE A 156 -1.89 18.46 -1.44
CA PHE A 156 -1.93 17.24 -2.26
C PHE A 156 -3.29 16.54 -2.31
N PHE A 157 -4.30 17.08 -1.63
CA PHE A 157 -5.62 16.45 -1.52
C PHE A 157 -6.70 17.44 -1.97
N SER A 158 -7.19 17.28 -3.19
CA SER A 158 -8.23 18.15 -3.76
C SER A 158 -9.58 17.99 -3.04
N ASP A 159 -10.44 19.00 -3.14
CA ASP A 159 -11.80 18.96 -2.61
C ASP A 159 -12.62 17.82 -3.25
N GLU A 160 -12.38 17.53 -4.52
CA GLU A 160 -12.99 16.42 -5.25
C GLU A 160 -12.62 15.07 -4.60
N ARG A 161 -11.32 14.82 -4.34
CA ARG A 161 -10.86 13.61 -3.66
C ARG A 161 -11.40 13.50 -2.23
N MET A 162 -11.52 14.62 -1.52
CA MET A 162 -12.13 14.66 -0.20
C MET A 162 -13.60 14.24 -0.28
N SER A 163 -14.33 14.72 -1.28
CA SER A 163 -15.71 14.35 -1.53
C SER A 163 -15.86 12.86 -1.84
N GLU A 164 -15.02 12.33 -2.74
CA GLU A 164 -14.99 10.90 -3.11
C GLU A 164 -14.78 9.99 -1.89
N VAL A 165 -13.76 10.30 -1.07
CA VAL A 165 -13.49 9.55 0.17
C VAL A 165 -14.66 9.68 1.15
N GLY A 166 -15.22 10.88 1.30
CA GLY A 166 -16.39 11.11 2.15
C GLY A 166 -17.62 10.31 1.70
N GLU A 167 -17.89 10.25 0.40
CA GLU A 167 -18.98 9.44 -0.16
C GLU A 167 -18.76 7.94 0.03
N MET A 168 -17.54 7.49 -0.22
CA MET A 168 -17.16 6.09 0.01
C MET A 168 -17.38 5.69 1.47
N LEU A 169 -16.95 6.51 2.41
CA LEU A 169 -17.07 6.24 3.85
C LEU A 169 -18.50 6.37 4.40
N ARG A 170 -19.43 7.02 3.67
CA ARG A 170 -20.85 7.02 4.03
C ARG A 170 -21.57 5.73 3.66
N ARG A 171 -20.98 4.87 2.81
CA ARG A 171 -21.58 3.59 2.42
C ARG A 171 -21.46 2.58 3.56
N PRO A 172 -22.56 1.95 4.02
CA PRO A 172 -22.50 0.95 5.09
C PRO A 172 -21.55 -0.20 4.80
N GLU A 173 -21.47 -0.63 3.54
CA GLU A 173 -20.60 -1.70 3.07
C GLU A 173 -19.12 -1.35 3.28
N SER A 174 -18.72 -0.13 2.94
CA SER A 174 -17.36 0.37 3.13
C SER A 174 -16.97 0.44 4.60
N MET A 175 -17.91 0.80 5.46
CA MET A 175 -17.70 0.79 6.91
C MET A 175 -17.45 -0.62 7.46
N VAL A 176 -18.20 -1.61 6.96
CA VAL A 176 -18.00 -3.01 7.35
C VAL A 176 -16.65 -3.51 6.85
N SER A 177 -16.30 -3.25 5.59
CA SER A 177 -15.00 -3.65 5.00
C SER A 177 -13.84 -2.99 5.74
N MET A 178 -13.93 -1.70 6.04
CA MET A 178 -12.97 -0.98 6.85
C MET A 178 -12.76 -1.61 8.23
N ALA A 179 -13.84 -1.88 8.96
CA ALA A 179 -13.77 -2.49 10.29
C ALA A 179 -13.11 -3.88 10.25
N ARG A 180 -13.41 -4.68 9.23
CA ARG A 180 -12.79 -6.00 9.02
C ARG A 180 -11.30 -5.88 8.71
N SER A 181 -10.91 -4.98 7.82
CA SER A 181 -9.52 -4.72 7.47
C SER A 181 -8.70 -4.25 8.67
N ILE A 182 -9.23 -3.33 9.48
CA ILE A 182 -8.56 -2.88 10.71
C ILE A 182 -8.42 -4.04 11.71
N LYS A 183 -9.46 -4.88 11.85
CA LYS A 183 -9.37 -6.07 12.71
C LYS A 183 -8.33 -7.07 12.19
N ALA A 184 -8.22 -7.25 10.87
CA ALA A 184 -7.20 -8.09 10.25
C ALA A 184 -5.79 -7.57 10.57
N THR A 185 -5.56 -6.26 10.39
CA THR A 185 -4.29 -5.59 10.72
C THR A 185 -3.85 -5.85 12.17
N ARG A 186 -4.76 -5.69 13.13
CA ARG A 186 -4.47 -5.88 14.56
C ARG A 186 -4.12 -7.33 14.94
N ARG A 187 -4.47 -8.29 14.10
CA ARG A 187 -4.22 -9.73 14.33
C ARG A 187 -3.03 -10.26 13.54
N TYR A 188 -2.53 -9.44 12.63
CA TYR A 188 -1.45 -9.86 11.75
C TYR A 188 -0.11 -9.85 12.46
N ALA A 189 0.59 -10.99 12.40
CA ALA A 189 1.88 -11.17 13.04
C ALA A 189 3.01 -10.76 12.06
N VAL A 190 3.46 -9.50 12.13
CA VAL A 190 4.41 -8.90 11.18
C VAL A 190 5.75 -9.64 11.16
N ARG A 191 6.39 -9.87 12.32
CA ARG A 191 7.71 -10.53 12.40
C ARG A 191 7.68 -11.94 11.80
N PRO A 192 6.75 -12.85 12.16
CA PRO A 192 6.66 -14.16 11.53
C PRO A 192 6.38 -14.14 10.02
N ALA A 193 5.79 -13.06 9.51
CA ALA A 193 5.59 -12.88 8.08
C ALA A 193 6.89 -12.44 7.39
N LEU A 194 7.63 -11.48 7.97
CA LEU A 194 8.94 -11.06 7.48
C LEU A 194 9.94 -12.21 7.43
N ASP A 195 9.91 -13.11 8.42
CA ASP A 195 10.77 -14.30 8.46
C ASP A 195 10.59 -15.23 7.24
N LYS A 196 9.49 -15.09 6.51
CA LYS A 196 9.19 -15.89 5.31
C LYS A 196 9.55 -15.19 4.01
N VAL A 197 9.77 -13.88 4.02
CA VAL A 197 10.12 -13.13 2.81
C VAL A 197 11.50 -13.56 2.31
N ARG A 198 11.62 -13.83 1.01
CA ARG A 198 12.87 -14.26 0.36
C ARG A 198 13.28 -13.40 -0.81
N CYS A 199 12.40 -12.52 -1.28
CA CYS A 199 12.71 -11.60 -2.37
C CYS A 199 13.32 -10.30 -1.84
N PRO A 200 14.02 -9.52 -2.70
CA PRO A 200 14.45 -8.17 -2.38
C PRO A 200 13.30 -7.33 -1.83
N SER A 201 13.57 -6.52 -0.83
CA SER A 201 12.55 -5.71 -0.16
C SER A 201 13.06 -4.30 0.08
N LEU A 202 12.26 -3.31 -0.32
CA LEU A 202 12.52 -1.89 -0.11
C LEU A 202 11.43 -1.30 0.78
N TYR A 203 11.82 -0.63 1.85
CA TYR A 203 10.94 0.09 2.76
C TYR A 203 11.15 1.59 2.59
N VAL A 204 10.11 2.30 2.15
CA VAL A 204 10.16 3.76 1.92
C VAL A 204 9.18 4.45 2.84
N TRP A 205 9.65 5.26 3.76
CA TRP A 205 8.82 5.88 4.79
C TRP A 205 8.98 7.37 4.85
N GLY A 206 7.86 8.11 5.04
CA GLY A 206 7.96 9.52 5.38
C GLY A 206 8.41 9.73 6.83
N ARG A 207 9.36 10.64 7.07
CA ARG A 207 9.85 10.98 8.42
C ARG A 207 8.75 11.45 9.36
N HIS A 208 7.75 12.11 8.80
CA HIS A 208 6.65 12.73 9.55
C HIS A 208 5.34 11.94 9.42
N ASP A 209 5.41 10.64 9.18
CA ASP A 209 4.24 9.77 9.14
C ASP A 209 3.61 9.69 10.55
N ARG A 210 2.42 10.30 10.66
CA ARG A 210 1.64 10.34 11.91
C ARG A 210 0.63 9.19 12.01
N MET A 211 0.39 8.49 10.89
CA MET A 211 -0.51 7.34 10.85
C MET A 211 0.18 6.07 11.32
N THR A 212 1.37 5.85 10.82
CA THR A 212 2.21 4.68 11.10
C THR A 212 3.66 5.15 11.25
N PRO A 213 4.05 5.64 12.44
CA PRO A 213 5.39 6.17 12.67
C PRO A 213 6.48 5.21 12.23
N VAL A 214 7.57 5.77 11.67
CA VAL A 214 8.66 4.98 11.09
C VAL A 214 9.53 4.27 12.13
N ASP A 215 9.70 4.85 13.33
CA ASP A 215 10.69 4.39 14.31
C ASP A 215 10.51 2.91 14.72
N PRO A 216 9.29 2.41 15.01
CA PRO A 216 9.10 0.98 15.30
C PRO A 216 9.48 0.06 14.14
N TRP A 217 9.33 0.54 12.90
CA TRP A 217 9.75 -0.20 11.72
C TRP A 217 11.26 -0.20 11.54
N LEU A 218 11.95 0.92 11.82
CA LEU A 218 13.41 0.97 11.81
C LEU A 218 14.02 0.02 12.84
N GLU A 219 13.45 -0.03 14.05
CA GLU A 219 13.85 -0.97 15.10
C GLU A 219 13.67 -2.43 14.65
N LEU A 220 12.51 -2.76 14.07
CA LEU A 220 12.25 -4.11 13.58
C LEU A 220 13.17 -4.49 12.42
N LEU A 221 13.34 -3.59 11.44
CA LEU A 221 14.11 -3.87 10.23
C LEU A 221 15.63 -3.96 10.49
N ALA A 222 16.10 -3.47 11.63
CA ALA A 222 17.49 -3.69 12.05
C ALA A 222 17.86 -5.18 12.20
N ASP A 223 16.87 -6.05 12.45
CA ASP A 223 17.05 -7.50 12.47
C ASP A 223 17.08 -8.14 11.07
N TYR A 224 16.82 -7.35 10.02
CA TYR A 224 16.73 -7.80 8.62
C TYR A 224 17.65 -6.96 7.72
N PRO A 225 18.98 -7.08 7.85
CA PRO A 225 19.97 -6.18 7.23
C PRO A 225 19.99 -6.24 5.69
N ASP A 226 19.42 -7.28 5.09
CA ASP A 226 19.34 -7.41 3.62
C ASP A 226 18.23 -6.53 3.02
N ASN A 227 17.38 -5.93 3.85
CA ASN A 227 16.34 -5.02 3.41
C ASN A 227 16.89 -3.61 3.16
N GLU A 228 16.46 -3.00 2.07
CA GLU A 228 16.75 -1.59 1.82
C GLU A 228 15.72 -0.70 2.56
N VAL A 229 16.20 0.35 3.22
CA VAL A 229 15.34 1.29 3.94
C VAL A 229 15.68 2.72 3.53
N LEU A 230 14.66 3.48 3.12
CA LEU A 230 14.75 4.91 2.84
C LEU A 230 13.74 5.67 3.71
N VAL A 231 14.22 6.65 4.45
CA VAL A 231 13.36 7.60 5.13
C VAL A 231 13.36 8.92 4.36
N VAL A 232 12.19 9.29 3.84
CA VAL A 232 11.98 10.49 3.02
C VAL A 232 11.68 11.67 3.93
N GLU A 233 12.55 12.66 3.93
CA GLU A 233 12.38 13.88 4.72
C GLU A 233 11.21 14.72 4.19
N GLN A 234 10.59 15.53 5.06
CA GLN A 234 9.44 16.39 4.72
C GLN A 234 8.30 15.65 4.03
N SER A 235 8.03 14.41 4.45
CA SER A 235 6.95 13.59 3.96
C SER A 235 6.22 12.89 5.10
N GLY A 236 4.91 12.72 4.94
CA GLY A 236 4.03 11.97 5.83
C GLY A 236 3.80 10.54 5.35
N HIS A 237 2.57 10.07 5.49
CA HIS A 237 2.15 8.69 5.24
C HIS A 237 2.17 8.28 3.76
N ILE A 238 2.16 9.25 2.83
CA ILE A 238 2.05 9.00 1.39
C ILE A 238 3.24 9.64 0.65
N PRO A 239 4.48 9.12 0.84
CA PRO A 239 5.68 9.71 0.26
C PRO A 239 5.68 9.69 -1.28
N MET A 240 5.02 8.71 -1.92
CA MET A 240 4.88 8.62 -3.37
C MET A 240 4.06 9.77 -3.98
N VAL A 241 3.32 10.54 -3.16
CA VAL A 241 2.59 11.73 -3.58
C VAL A 241 3.34 12.99 -3.17
N GLU A 242 3.81 13.08 -1.91
CA GLU A 242 4.44 14.29 -1.39
C GLU A 242 5.85 14.53 -1.94
N ARG A 243 6.58 13.46 -2.24
CA ARG A 243 7.95 13.45 -2.76
C ARG A 243 8.05 12.53 -3.99
N ALA A 244 7.16 12.75 -4.93
CA ALA A 244 6.91 11.85 -6.05
C ALA A 244 8.17 11.52 -6.86
N GLU A 245 8.99 12.52 -7.19
CA GLU A 245 10.23 12.34 -7.96
C GLU A 245 11.28 11.53 -7.19
N GLU A 246 11.50 11.89 -5.91
CA GLU A 246 12.45 11.20 -5.04
C GLU A 246 12.04 9.74 -4.84
N TYR A 247 10.77 9.51 -4.50
CA TYR A 247 10.20 8.18 -4.34
C TYR A 247 10.36 7.34 -5.61
N THR A 248 9.96 7.90 -6.75
CA THR A 248 9.98 7.19 -8.02
C THR A 248 11.39 6.86 -8.50
N GLY A 249 12.35 7.75 -8.29
CA GLY A 249 13.75 7.49 -8.65
C GLY A 249 14.35 6.31 -7.89
N VAL A 250 14.02 6.19 -6.60
CA VAL A 250 14.45 5.03 -5.78
C VAL A 250 13.73 3.77 -6.22
N LEU A 251 12.43 3.86 -6.49
CA LEU A 251 11.64 2.74 -7.01
C LEU A 251 12.19 2.23 -8.35
N GLU A 252 12.47 3.10 -9.32
CA GLU A 252 13.07 2.72 -10.62
C GLU A 252 14.38 1.96 -10.45
N SER A 253 15.23 2.45 -9.56
CA SER A 253 16.50 1.79 -9.23
C SER A 253 16.28 0.40 -8.63
N PHE A 254 15.33 0.27 -7.71
CA PHE A 254 15.01 -1.00 -7.06
C PHE A 254 14.43 -2.03 -8.05
N VAL A 255 13.42 -1.66 -8.84
CA VAL A 255 12.79 -2.61 -9.79
C VAL A 255 13.78 -3.06 -10.87
N THR A 256 14.73 -2.18 -11.25
CA THR A 256 15.81 -2.53 -12.18
C THR A 256 16.74 -3.60 -11.61
N ARG A 257 17.12 -3.48 -10.32
CA ARG A 257 17.92 -4.52 -9.65
C ARG A 257 17.16 -5.83 -9.51
N CYS A 258 15.87 -5.80 -9.16
CA CYS A 258 15.05 -7.02 -9.09
C CYS A 258 14.99 -7.75 -10.43
N ALA A 259 14.84 -7.03 -11.55
CA ALA A 259 14.83 -7.64 -12.88
C ALA A 259 16.21 -8.21 -13.28
N GLY A 260 17.29 -7.51 -12.94
CA GLY A 260 18.66 -7.97 -13.23
C GLY A 260 19.08 -9.23 -12.47
N ALA A 261 18.49 -9.49 -11.31
CA ALA A 261 18.74 -10.70 -10.52
C ALA A 261 18.03 -11.96 -11.08
N LEU A 262 17.14 -11.79 -12.05
CA LEU A 262 16.39 -12.87 -12.73
C LEU A 262 17.00 -13.27 -14.08
N ALA A 263 17.93 -12.46 -14.62
CA ALA A 263 18.64 -12.69 -15.87
C ALA A 263 19.93 -13.50 -15.62
#